data_1dcc76abacec7d55695a2be58e676258
#
_entry.id   1dcc76abacec7d55695a2be58e676258
#
_cell.length_a   1.000
_cell.length_b   1.000
_cell.length_c   1.000
_cell.angle_alpha   90.00
_cell.angle_beta   90.00
_cell.angle_gamma   90.00
#
_symmetry.space_group_name_H-M   'P 1'
#
loop_
_entity.id
_entity.type
_entity.pdbx_description
1 polymer ?
#
loop_
_entity_poly.entity_id
_entity_poly.type
_entity_poly.pdbx_seq_one_letter_code
_entity_poly.pdbx_strand_id
1 'polypeptide(L)'
;MKGLKGKTVVVTGASSGIGEALARECAVQGANVVLGARSLQKLQLIVGDIRSKGGEATYCAVDVTKPEECRNLIDTAVGEYGGVDVLI
;
A
#
# COMPACT_ATOMS: atom_id res chain seq x y z
N MET A 1 1.53 4.60 15.95
CA MET A 1 0.20 4.30 15.39
C MET A 1 -0.33 3.00 15.96
N LYS A 2 -1.05 3.11 17.04
CA LYS A 2 -1.64 1.93 17.68
C LYS A 2 -2.89 1.49 16.92
N GLY A 3 -3.19 0.19 16.95
CA GLY A 3 -4.42 -0.35 16.38
C GLY A 3 -4.38 -0.64 14.89
N LEU A 4 -3.21 -0.65 14.27
CA LEU A 4 -3.08 -0.97 12.85
C LEU A 4 -2.92 -2.47 12.56
N LYS A 5 -2.65 -3.28 13.54
CA LYS A 5 -2.44 -4.72 13.33
C LYS A 5 -3.66 -5.36 12.67
N GLY A 6 -3.46 -5.98 11.52
CA GLY A 6 -4.54 -6.60 10.75
C GLY A 6 -5.41 -5.64 9.96
N LYS A 7 -5.20 -4.33 10.09
CA LYS A 7 -5.93 -3.33 9.31
C LYS A 7 -5.34 -3.22 7.91
N THR A 8 -6.18 -2.92 6.93
CA THR A 8 -5.73 -2.71 5.56
C THR A 8 -5.61 -1.22 5.29
N VAL A 9 -4.40 -0.80 4.95
CA VAL A 9 -4.05 0.61 4.69
C VAL A 9 -3.64 0.75 3.24
N VAL A 10 -4.35 1.60 2.50
CA VAL A 10 -4.00 1.93 1.11
C VAL A 10 -3.25 3.26 1.12
N VAL A 11 -2.05 3.27 0.55
CA VAL A 11 -1.19 4.46 0.50
C VAL A 11 -0.99 4.85 -0.95
N THR A 12 -1.49 6.03 -1.34
CA THR A 12 -1.23 6.61 -2.67
C THR A 12 0.07 7.41 -2.62
N GLY A 13 0.73 7.57 -3.76
CA GLY A 13 2.01 8.25 -3.82
C GLY A 13 3.09 7.51 -3.04
N ALA A 14 2.97 6.19 -2.93
CA ALA A 14 3.80 5.36 -2.06
C ALA A 14 5.25 5.21 -2.53
N SER A 15 5.57 5.61 -3.75
CA SER A 15 6.93 5.52 -4.29
C SER A 15 7.81 6.72 -3.95
N SER A 16 7.29 7.73 -3.25
CA SER A 16 8.02 8.95 -2.92
C SER A 16 8.00 9.24 -1.43
N GLY A 17 9.11 9.80 -0.95
CA GLY A 17 9.34 10.37 0.37
C GLY A 17 8.36 9.97 1.49
N ILE A 18 7.38 10.84 1.75
CA ILE A 18 6.44 10.67 2.85
C ILE A 18 5.55 9.43 2.65
N GLY A 19 5.09 9.20 1.42
CA GLY A 19 4.23 8.03 1.13
C GLY A 19 4.95 6.72 1.39
N GLU A 20 6.20 6.61 0.94
CA GLU A 20 7.02 5.42 1.19
C GLU A 20 7.25 5.21 2.69
N ALA A 21 7.61 6.28 3.40
CA ALA A 21 7.88 6.20 4.84
C ALA A 21 6.63 5.76 5.61
N LEU A 22 5.46 6.30 5.26
CA LEU A 22 4.19 5.90 5.87
C LEU A 22 3.87 4.43 5.60
N ALA A 23 4.06 3.99 4.35
CA ALA A 23 3.78 2.60 3.98
C ALA A 23 4.66 1.64 4.79
N ARG A 24 5.95 1.94 4.91
CA ARG A 24 6.88 1.11 5.67
C ARG A 24 6.52 1.08 7.15
N GLU A 25 6.18 2.24 7.73
CA GLU A 25 5.80 2.31 9.15
C GLU A 25 4.50 1.56 9.42
N CYS A 26 3.51 1.68 8.55
CA CYS A 26 2.26 0.92 8.68
C CYS A 26 2.54 -0.59 8.67
N ALA A 27 3.42 -1.05 7.79
CA ALA A 27 3.79 -2.46 7.72
C ALA A 27 4.49 -2.93 9.01
N VAL A 28 5.38 -2.11 9.57
CA VAL A 28 6.04 -2.40 10.85
C VAL A 28 5.02 -2.55 11.97
N GLN A 29 3.95 -1.74 11.92
CA GLN A 29 2.87 -1.80 12.93
C GLN A 29 1.89 -2.97 12.70
N GLY A 30 2.15 -3.82 11.72
CA GLY A 30 1.35 -5.02 11.49
C GLY A 30 0.17 -4.84 10.54
N ALA A 31 0.10 -3.71 9.83
CA ALA A 31 -0.95 -3.49 8.85
C ALA A 31 -0.69 -4.29 7.57
N ASN A 32 -1.78 -4.57 6.85
CA ASN A 32 -1.71 -5.03 5.47
C ASN A 32 -1.65 -3.77 4.60
N VAL A 33 -0.58 -3.58 3.84
CA VAL A 33 -0.36 -2.32 3.12
C VAL A 33 -0.52 -2.53 1.62
N VAL A 34 -1.32 -1.67 0.99
CA VAL A 34 -1.48 -1.66 -0.46
C VAL A 34 -0.90 -0.35 -0.98
N LEU A 35 0.16 -0.46 -1.77
CA LEU A 35 0.88 0.69 -2.28
C LEU A 35 0.42 1.04 -3.68
N GLY A 36 0.06 2.30 -3.88
CA GLY A 36 -0.31 2.82 -5.20
C GLY A 36 0.59 3.96 -5.62
N ALA A 37 1.16 3.87 -6.82
CA ALA A 37 1.95 4.93 -7.43
C ALA A 37 2.15 4.61 -8.91
N ARG A 38 2.74 5.55 -9.66
CA ARG A 38 3.01 5.34 -11.08
C ARG A 38 4.18 4.40 -11.33
N SER A 39 5.22 4.46 -10.49
CA SER A 39 6.46 3.70 -10.72
C SER A 39 6.36 2.28 -10.23
N LEU A 40 6.06 1.36 -11.15
CA LEU A 40 5.97 -0.06 -10.85
C LEU A 40 7.27 -0.60 -10.24
N GLN A 41 8.42 -0.20 -10.79
CA GLN A 41 9.72 -0.68 -10.30
C GLN A 41 9.96 -0.31 -8.85
N LYS A 42 9.66 0.95 -8.48
CA LYS A 42 9.82 1.40 -7.09
C LYS A 42 8.86 0.67 -6.16
N LEU A 43 7.63 0.46 -6.58
CA LEU A 43 6.63 -0.27 -5.79
C LEU A 43 7.10 -1.71 -5.53
N GLN A 44 7.63 -2.36 -6.55
CA GLN A 44 8.14 -3.73 -6.42
C GLN A 44 9.28 -3.81 -5.41
N LEU A 45 10.20 -2.85 -5.44
CA LEU A 45 11.31 -2.80 -4.49
C LEU A 45 10.82 -2.61 -3.05
N ILE A 46 9.90 -1.68 -2.85
CA ILE A 46 9.36 -1.39 -1.51
C ILE A 46 8.60 -2.60 -0.96
N VAL A 47 7.73 -3.19 -1.77
CA VAL A 47 6.95 -4.37 -1.35
C VAL A 47 7.87 -5.55 -1.07
N GLY A 48 8.88 -5.78 -1.92
CA GLY A 48 9.85 -6.83 -1.70
C GLY A 48 10.60 -6.67 -0.39
N ASP A 49 11.00 -5.43 -0.06
CA ASP A 49 11.68 -5.13 1.19
C ASP A 49 10.77 -5.33 2.41
N ILE A 50 9.52 -4.86 2.32
CA ILE A 50 8.54 -5.07 3.39
C ILE A 50 8.33 -6.57 3.66
N ARG A 51 8.13 -7.34 2.59
CA ARG A 51 7.91 -8.79 2.71
C ARG A 51 9.13 -9.51 3.28
N SER A 52 10.33 -9.08 2.89
CA SER A 52 11.56 -9.68 3.39
C SER A 52 11.74 -9.49 4.90
N LYS A 53 11.11 -8.47 5.46
CA LYS A 53 11.13 -8.17 6.90
C LYS A 53 9.94 -8.76 7.64
N GLY A 54 9.15 -9.61 6.99
CA GLY A 54 8.00 -10.26 7.59
C GLY A 54 6.70 -9.47 7.53
N GLY A 55 6.67 -8.34 6.84
CA GLY A 55 5.47 -7.54 6.70
C GLY A 55 4.56 -8.02 5.56
N GLU A 56 3.34 -7.49 5.53
CA GLU A 56 2.35 -7.77 4.49
C GLU A 56 2.17 -6.55 3.60
N ALA A 57 2.43 -6.70 2.32
CA ALA A 57 2.24 -5.61 1.37
C ALA A 57 1.97 -6.15 -0.03
N THR A 58 1.17 -5.40 -0.78
CA THR A 58 0.99 -5.59 -2.20
C THR A 58 0.98 -4.22 -2.89
N TYR A 59 0.89 -4.20 -4.20
CA TYR A 59 0.96 -2.94 -4.93
C TYR A 59 0.08 -2.97 -6.17
N CYS A 60 -0.22 -1.76 -6.67
CA CYS A 60 -0.90 -1.56 -7.93
C CYS A 60 -0.33 -0.28 -8.55
N ALA A 61 0.14 -0.37 -9.79
CA ALA A 61 0.59 0.83 -10.50
C ALA A 61 -0.64 1.65 -10.87
N VAL A 62 -0.71 2.89 -10.40
CA VAL A 62 -1.87 3.76 -10.62
C VAL A 62 -1.46 5.18 -10.92
N ASP A 63 -2.26 5.82 -11.76
CA ASP A 63 -2.28 7.27 -11.94
C ASP A 63 -3.54 7.78 -11.25
N VAL A 64 -3.36 8.49 -10.12
CA VAL A 64 -4.49 8.95 -9.29
C VAL A 64 -5.35 10.01 -9.97
N THR A 65 -4.89 10.56 -11.11
CA THR A 65 -5.72 11.47 -11.92
C THR A 65 -6.79 10.74 -12.72
N LYS A 66 -6.73 9.41 -12.77
CA LYS A 66 -7.67 8.57 -13.52
C LYS A 66 -8.56 7.80 -12.56
N PRO A 67 -9.89 8.10 -12.52
CA PRO A 67 -10.80 7.45 -11.57
C PRO A 67 -10.83 5.93 -11.67
N GLU A 68 -10.73 5.38 -12.88
CA GLU A 68 -10.75 3.93 -13.08
C GLU A 68 -9.52 3.25 -12.48
N GLU A 69 -8.37 3.94 -12.46
CA GLU A 69 -7.15 3.39 -11.85
C GLU A 69 -7.22 3.45 -10.33
N CYS A 70 -7.82 4.51 -9.78
CA CYS A 70 -8.08 4.57 -8.35
C CYS A 70 -9.00 3.45 -7.90
N ARG A 71 -10.00 3.12 -8.70
CA ARG A 71 -10.89 2.00 -8.44
C ARG A 71 -10.12 0.67 -8.45
N ASN A 72 -9.21 0.50 -9.39
CA ASN A 72 -8.36 -0.69 -9.46
C ASN A 72 -7.51 -0.86 -8.19
N LEU A 73 -7.01 0.24 -7.65
CA LEU A 73 -6.24 0.23 -6.41
C LEU A 73 -7.10 -0.29 -5.24
N ILE A 74 -8.32 0.23 -5.12
CA ILE A 74 -9.26 -0.22 -4.09
C ILE A 74 -9.64 -1.68 -4.30
N ASP A 75 -9.90 -2.09 -5.54
CA ASP A 75 -10.23 -3.48 -5.87
C ASP A 75 -9.07 -4.42 -5.52
N THR A 76 -7.83 -3.99 -5.69
CA THR A 76 -6.65 -4.74 -5.28
C THR A 76 -6.66 -4.97 -3.77
N ALA A 77 -6.95 -3.93 -2.99
CA ALA A 77 -7.02 -4.05 -1.53
C ALA A 77 -8.13 -5.00 -1.10
N VAL A 78 -9.29 -4.91 -1.72
CA VAL A 78 -10.43 -5.78 -1.41
C VAL A 78 -10.10 -7.23 -1.77
N GLY A 79 -9.48 -7.45 -2.93
CA GLY A 79 -9.14 -8.81 -3.39
C GLY A 79 -8.08 -9.47 -2.54
N GLU A 80 -7.06 -8.72 -2.12
CA GLU A 80 -5.95 -9.27 -1.33
C GLU A 80 -6.26 -9.38 0.16
N TYR A 81 -6.98 -8.40 0.72
CA TYR A 81 -7.13 -8.27 2.17
C TYR A 81 -8.58 -8.13 2.63
N GLY A 82 -9.54 -8.16 1.73
CA GLY A 82 -10.96 -8.16 2.06
C GLY A 82 -11.58 -6.80 2.32
N GLY A 83 -10.85 -5.71 2.16
CA GLY A 83 -11.42 -4.38 2.37
C GLY A 83 -10.36 -3.30 2.53
N VAL A 84 -10.81 -2.10 2.90
CA VAL A 84 -9.94 -0.94 3.17
C VAL A 84 -10.38 -0.33 4.49
N ASP A 85 -9.46 -0.24 5.43
CA ASP A 85 -9.72 0.41 6.73
C ASP A 85 -9.25 1.87 6.71
N VAL A 86 -8.12 2.14 6.05
CA VAL A 86 -7.52 3.47 5.98
C VAL A 86 -7.05 3.75 4.56
N LEU A 87 -7.32 4.94 4.06
CA LEU A 87 -6.84 5.42 2.77
C LEU A 87 -6.04 6.70 2.98
N ILE A 88 -4.80 6.70 2.53
CA ILE A 88 -3.89 7.86 2.66
C ILE A 88 -3.52 8.41 1.29
#